data_58af88c7a21323c72e517c3f03b05543
#
_entry.id   58af88c7a21323c72e517c3f03b05543
#
_cell.length_a   1.000
_cell.length_b   1.000
_cell.length_c   1.000
_cell.angle_alpha   90.00
_cell.angle_beta   90.00
_cell.angle_gamma   90.00
#
_symmetry.space_group_name_H-M   'P 1'
#
loop_
_entity.id
_entity.type
_entity.pdbx_description
1 polymer ?
#
loop_
_entity_poly.entity_id
_entity_poly.type
_entity_poly.pdbx_seq_one_letter_code
_entity_poly.pdbx_strand_id
1 'polypeptide(L)'
;STQLILFGSLHVGSDQLYPLPDRLAQKLKQSAGLVVETDIRHQSNITLPATTVSSEQVLSDEQLFVLDGIAQQLRLDAQQIRQQPPWSASLILQMRQFLEMGYQADRGIDLYFMQQAEQHQLPILSLETLQFQVDLLAHLPNSGQELLVSLIDEWENNTQLTECMIESWKKGDEKNLLQMLTLTDMSAELEAQMLTERNQDWAEKLTHPQFLPQQGKPYLVVVGTLHLIGKQSLLSMLEQKGFSIQKLNQSQTASCSFL
;
A
#
# COMPACT_ATOMS: atom_id res chain seq x y z
N SER A 1 -12.82 20.34 -17.46
CA SER A 1 -12.59 20.06 -16.03
C SER A 1 -12.08 18.63 -15.87
N THR A 2 -11.07 18.44 -15.05
CA THR A 2 -10.52 17.13 -14.74
C THR A 2 -11.47 16.37 -13.81
N GLN A 3 -11.77 15.12 -14.15
CA GLN A 3 -12.56 14.22 -13.33
C GLN A 3 -11.71 13.01 -12.95
N LEU A 4 -11.68 12.68 -11.66
CA LEU A 4 -10.95 11.55 -11.11
C LEU A 4 -11.92 10.59 -10.42
N ILE A 5 -11.69 9.30 -10.60
CA ILE A 5 -12.39 8.24 -9.88
C ILE A 5 -11.32 7.53 -9.04
N LEU A 6 -11.37 7.68 -7.72
CA LEU A 6 -10.36 7.13 -6.82
C LEU A 6 -10.85 5.81 -6.21
N PHE A 7 -9.97 4.85 -6.19
CA PHE A 7 -10.22 3.52 -5.60
C PHE A 7 -9.04 3.07 -4.76
N GLY A 8 -9.32 2.67 -3.52
CA GLY A 8 -8.31 2.13 -2.60
C GLY A 8 -8.03 0.66 -2.88
N SER A 9 -6.77 0.33 -3.14
CA SER A 9 -6.31 -1.03 -3.44
C SER A 9 -5.64 -1.70 -2.24
N LEU A 10 -5.43 -3.01 -2.42
CA LEU A 10 -4.53 -3.84 -1.65
C LEU A 10 -3.47 -4.41 -2.59
N HIS A 11 -2.21 -4.39 -2.17
CA HIS A 11 -1.07 -4.87 -2.98
C HIS A 11 -0.96 -6.40 -3.04
N VAL A 12 -1.74 -7.09 -2.22
CA VAL A 12 -1.88 -8.56 -2.21
C VAL A 12 -3.35 -8.92 -2.34
N GLY A 13 -3.64 -10.12 -2.78
CA GLY A 13 -5.00 -10.61 -2.91
C GLY A 13 -5.07 -12.13 -2.91
N SER A 14 -6.31 -12.62 -2.97
CA SER A 14 -6.65 -14.02 -3.12
C SER A 14 -7.89 -14.16 -3.99
N ASP A 15 -8.21 -15.38 -4.41
CA ASP A 15 -9.42 -15.64 -5.19
C ASP A 15 -10.71 -15.21 -4.47
N GLN A 16 -10.69 -15.14 -3.14
CA GLN A 16 -11.84 -14.69 -2.34
C GLN A 16 -12.18 -13.21 -2.49
N LEU A 17 -11.25 -12.40 -3.00
CA LEU A 17 -11.48 -10.98 -3.27
C LEU A 17 -12.15 -10.74 -4.63
N TYR A 18 -12.28 -11.77 -5.45
CA TYR A 18 -12.81 -11.69 -6.81
C TYR A 18 -14.12 -12.47 -6.97
N PRO A 19 -14.99 -12.09 -7.92
CA PRO A 19 -14.84 -10.92 -8.80
C PRO A 19 -15.05 -9.61 -8.05
N LEU A 20 -14.38 -8.56 -8.52
CA LEU A 20 -14.67 -7.20 -8.07
C LEU A 20 -16.02 -6.74 -8.62
N PRO A 21 -16.69 -5.75 -7.98
CA PRO A 21 -17.96 -5.22 -8.49
C PRO A 21 -17.89 -4.77 -9.95
N ASP A 22 -18.83 -5.19 -10.79
CA ASP A 22 -18.86 -4.90 -12.23
C ASP A 22 -18.74 -3.40 -12.55
N ARG A 23 -19.26 -2.56 -11.68
CA ARG A 23 -19.17 -1.10 -11.84
C ARG A 23 -17.72 -0.59 -11.90
N LEU A 24 -16.78 -1.27 -11.23
CA LEU A 24 -15.35 -0.88 -11.26
C LEU A 24 -14.75 -1.15 -12.65
N ALA A 25 -15.06 -2.31 -13.23
CA ALA A 25 -14.63 -2.63 -14.59
C ALA A 25 -15.24 -1.66 -15.61
N GLN A 26 -16.52 -1.27 -15.44
CA GLN A 26 -17.17 -0.28 -16.27
C GLN A 26 -16.53 1.11 -16.13
N LYS A 27 -16.19 1.54 -14.91
CA LYS A 27 -15.50 2.82 -14.67
C LYS A 27 -14.14 2.84 -15.35
N LEU A 28 -13.39 1.75 -15.29
CA LEU A 28 -12.11 1.64 -16.01
C LEU A 28 -12.30 1.79 -17.53
N LYS A 29 -13.24 1.05 -18.13
CA LYS A 29 -13.50 1.12 -19.57
C LYS A 29 -13.93 2.51 -20.05
N GLN A 30 -14.61 3.28 -19.20
CA GLN A 30 -15.06 4.63 -19.49
C GLN A 30 -13.99 5.69 -19.25
N SER A 31 -12.86 5.32 -18.65
CA SER A 31 -11.78 6.24 -18.29
C SER A 31 -10.87 6.55 -19.48
N ALA A 32 -10.21 7.69 -19.42
CA ALA A 32 -9.15 8.08 -20.34
C ALA A 32 -7.86 7.27 -20.13
N GLY A 33 -7.67 6.73 -18.94
CA GLY A 33 -6.53 5.91 -18.54
C GLY A 33 -6.63 5.50 -17.09
N LEU A 34 -5.69 4.65 -16.68
CA LEU A 34 -5.48 4.19 -15.32
C LEU A 34 -4.28 4.93 -14.73
N VAL A 35 -4.43 5.47 -13.53
CA VAL A 35 -3.32 6.02 -12.74
C VAL A 35 -3.07 5.09 -11.56
N VAL A 36 -1.83 4.69 -11.37
CA VAL A 36 -1.40 3.81 -10.27
C VAL A 36 -0.22 4.44 -9.53
N GLU A 37 0.11 3.91 -8.36
CA GLU A 37 1.33 4.33 -7.65
C GLU A 37 2.55 4.07 -8.53
N THR A 38 2.74 2.83 -8.95
CA THR A 38 3.81 2.44 -9.89
C THR A 38 3.36 1.27 -10.76
N ASP A 39 3.72 1.29 -12.03
CA ASP A 39 3.48 0.17 -12.95
C ASP A 39 4.48 -0.95 -12.68
N ILE A 40 4.01 -2.03 -12.06
CA ILE A 40 4.83 -3.17 -11.65
C ILE A 40 4.89 -4.30 -12.69
N ARG A 41 4.25 -4.16 -13.85
CA ARG A 41 4.18 -5.22 -14.86
C ARG A 41 5.51 -5.46 -15.56
N HIS A 42 6.30 -4.40 -15.74
CA HIS A 42 7.56 -4.40 -16.48
C HIS A 42 8.68 -3.89 -15.58
N GLN A 43 9.06 -4.71 -14.60
CA GLN A 43 10.14 -4.37 -13.68
C GLN A 43 11.48 -4.73 -14.31
N SER A 44 12.17 -3.75 -14.84
CA SER A 44 13.56 -3.92 -15.29
C SER A 44 14.46 -2.92 -14.58
N ASN A 45 15.63 -3.38 -14.16
CA ASN A 45 16.74 -2.55 -13.69
C ASN A 45 16.51 -1.79 -12.36
N ILE A 46 15.94 -2.47 -11.35
CA ILE A 46 15.94 -1.96 -9.98
C ILE A 46 17.33 -2.16 -9.38
N THR A 47 17.91 -1.08 -8.89
CA THR A 47 19.15 -1.11 -8.11
C THR A 47 18.79 -1.14 -6.63
N LEU A 48 19.11 -2.24 -5.96
CA LEU A 48 18.94 -2.30 -4.51
C LEU A 48 20.02 -1.44 -3.85
N PRO A 49 19.63 -0.51 -2.94
CA PRO A 49 20.60 0.27 -2.17
C PRO A 49 21.53 -0.65 -1.37
N ALA A 50 22.79 -0.26 -1.23
CA ALA A 50 23.72 -0.98 -0.39
C ALA A 50 23.22 -1.06 1.05
N THR A 51 23.33 -2.22 1.68
CA THR A 51 23.01 -2.39 3.09
C THR A 51 24.03 -1.65 3.94
N THR A 52 23.62 -0.54 4.55
CA THR A 52 24.43 0.24 5.46
C THR A 52 24.29 -0.20 6.91
N VAL A 53 23.12 -0.72 7.26
CA VAL A 53 22.74 -1.16 8.60
C VAL A 53 21.94 -2.45 8.48
N SER A 54 22.37 -3.50 9.20
CA SER A 54 21.62 -4.76 9.27
C SER A 54 20.61 -4.73 10.44
N SER A 55 19.60 -5.59 10.34
CA SER A 55 18.65 -5.77 11.45
C SER A 55 19.33 -6.20 12.74
N GLU A 56 20.36 -7.05 12.65
CA GLU A 56 21.15 -7.49 13.78
C GLU A 56 21.84 -6.32 14.54
N GLN A 57 22.22 -5.27 13.84
CA GLN A 57 22.90 -4.12 14.43
C GLN A 57 21.97 -3.15 15.17
N VAL A 58 20.68 -3.14 14.86
CA VAL A 58 19.73 -2.15 15.39
C VAL A 58 18.71 -2.74 16.37
N LEU A 59 18.56 -4.06 16.40
CA LEU A 59 17.64 -4.75 17.30
C LEU A 59 18.34 -5.14 18.60
N SER A 60 17.60 -5.15 19.72
CA SER A 60 18.04 -5.71 20.99
C SER A 60 18.13 -7.24 20.91
N ASP A 61 18.83 -7.85 21.85
CA ASP A 61 18.91 -9.32 21.96
C ASP A 61 17.52 -9.96 22.11
N GLU A 62 16.61 -9.31 22.84
CA GLU A 62 15.24 -9.76 23.02
C GLU A 62 14.47 -9.70 21.69
N GLN A 63 14.59 -8.60 20.96
CA GLN A 63 13.97 -8.45 19.64
C GLN A 63 14.55 -9.44 18.62
N LEU A 64 15.85 -9.71 18.66
CA LEU A 64 16.49 -10.72 17.82
C LEU A 64 15.98 -12.12 18.13
N PHE A 65 15.77 -12.45 19.40
CA PHE A 65 15.19 -13.73 19.80
C PHE A 65 13.77 -13.90 19.22
N VAL A 66 12.94 -12.86 19.30
CA VAL A 66 11.59 -12.88 18.72
C VAL A 66 11.66 -12.98 17.19
N LEU A 67 12.54 -12.22 16.55
CA LEU A 67 12.75 -12.26 15.09
C LEU A 67 13.11 -13.66 14.60
N ASP A 68 14.01 -14.36 15.32
CA ASP A 68 14.40 -15.72 14.98
C ASP A 68 13.21 -16.69 15.08
N GLY A 69 12.38 -16.54 16.12
CA GLY A 69 11.16 -17.31 16.27
C GLY A 69 10.17 -17.08 15.12
N ILE A 70 10.00 -15.83 14.70
CA ILE A 70 9.16 -15.47 13.56
C ILE A 70 9.72 -16.09 12.26
N ALA A 71 11.01 -15.94 12.00
CA ALA A 71 11.65 -16.53 10.83
C ALA A 71 11.47 -18.06 10.77
N GLN A 72 11.65 -18.72 11.90
CA GLN A 72 11.44 -20.17 12.02
C GLN A 72 9.98 -20.55 11.74
N GLN A 73 9.02 -19.82 12.31
CA GLN A 73 7.58 -20.04 12.07
C GLN A 73 7.25 -19.92 10.58
N LEU A 74 7.84 -18.95 9.89
CA LEU A 74 7.67 -18.71 8.47
C LEU A 74 8.55 -19.59 7.56
N ARG A 75 9.35 -20.48 8.13
CA ARG A 75 10.30 -21.35 7.40
C ARG A 75 11.32 -20.55 6.58
N LEU A 76 11.82 -19.47 7.18
CA LEU A 76 12.86 -18.61 6.65
C LEU A 76 14.16 -18.82 7.42
N ASP A 77 15.28 -18.57 6.77
CA ASP A 77 16.59 -18.58 7.42
C ASP A 77 16.77 -17.33 8.27
N ALA A 78 16.76 -17.50 9.60
CA ALA A 78 16.86 -16.42 10.57
C ALA A 78 18.15 -15.60 10.37
N GLN A 79 19.28 -16.27 10.07
CA GLN A 79 20.56 -15.57 9.87
C GLN A 79 20.51 -14.66 8.64
N GLN A 80 19.90 -15.12 7.56
CA GLN A 80 19.70 -14.28 6.37
C GLN A 80 18.79 -13.09 6.66
N ILE A 81 17.71 -13.27 7.44
CA ILE A 81 16.81 -12.17 7.83
C ILE A 81 17.55 -11.16 8.70
N ARG A 82 18.36 -11.58 9.68
CA ARG A 82 19.16 -10.69 10.52
C ARG A 82 20.13 -9.82 9.74
N GLN A 83 20.67 -10.33 8.64
CA GLN A 83 21.61 -9.60 7.77
C GLN A 83 20.95 -8.60 6.83
N GLN A 84 19.64 -8.70 6.63
CA GLN A 84 18.90 -7.71 5.85
C GLN A 84 18.82 -6.37 6.57
N PRO A 85 18.76 -5.23 5.82
CA PRO A 85 18.38 -3.97 6.44
C PRO A 85 16.94 -4.09 7.00
N PRO A 86 16.59 -3.38 8.08
CA PRO A 86 15.30 -3.50 8.74
C PRO A 86 14.09 -3.38 7.82
N TRP A 87 14.11 -2.43 6.87
CA TRP A 87 13.02 -2.27 5.91
C TRP A 87 12.80 -3.53 5.04
N SER A 88 13.90 -4.15 4.61
CA SER A 88 13.85 -5.36 3.78
C SER A 88 13.40 -6.57 4.60
N ALA A 89 13.93 -6.73 5.82
CA ALA A 89 13.49 -7.79 6.73
C ALA A 89 12.00 -7.68 7.02
N SER A 90 11.50 -6.48 7.34
CA SER A 90 10.07 -6.23 7.56
C SER A 90 9.22 -6.63 6.35
N LEU A 91 9.63 -6.24 5.14
CA LEU A 91 8.91 -6.56 3.91
C LEU A 91 8.90 -8.07 3.62
N ILE A 92 10.03 -8.75 3.78
CA ILE A 92 10.14 -10.20 3.58
C ILE A 92 9.21 -10.95 4.54
N LEU A 93 9.24 -10.62 5.83
CA LEU A 93 8.38 -11.24 6.84
C LEU A 93 6.90 -10.98 6.55
N GLN A 94 6.53 -9.75 6.23
CA GLN A 94 5.16 -9.38 5.93
C GLN A 94 4.63 -10.12 4.69
N MET A 95 5.39 -10.17 3.62
CA MET A 95 4.99 -10.86 2.40
C MET A 95 4.88 -12.38 2.60
N ARG A 96 5.78 -12.95 3.38
CA ARG A 96 5.73 -14.37 3.71
C ARG A 96 4.51 -14.71 4.58
N GLN A 97 4.17 -13.83 5.53
CA GLN A 97 2.95 -14.00 6.33
C GLN A 97 1.69 -13.92 5.46
N PHE A 98 1.59 -12.96 4.56
CA PHE A 98 0.48 -12.90 3.61
C PHE A 98 0.34 -14.21 2.82
N LEU A 99 1.45 -14.77 2.34
CA LEU A 99 1.46 -16.02 1.60
C LEU A 99 0.92 -17.19 2.47
N GLU A 100 1.35 -17.30 3.73
CA GLU A 100 0.84 -18.32 4.67
C GLU A 100 -0.67 -18.13 4.96
N MET A 101 -1.19 -16.91 4.86
CA MET A 101 -2.62 -16.60 4.98
C MET A 101 -3.41 -16.85 3.68
N GLY A 102 -2.75 -17.23 2.59
CA GLY A 102 -3.36 -17.45 1.28
C GLY A 102 -3.45 -16.21 0.39
N TYR A 103 -2.74 -15.13 0.73
CA TYR A 103 -2.67 -13.91 -0.09
C TYR A 103 -1.36 -13.86 -0.88
N GLN A 104 -1.45 -13.41 -2.14
CA GLN A 104 -0.33 -13.39 -3.07
C GLN A 104 -0.22 -12.02 -3.74
N ALA A 105 1.01 -11.62 -4.08
CA ALA A 105 1.27 -10.35 -4.77
C ALA A 105 0.72 -10.33 -6.20
N ASP A 106 0.74 -11.47 -6.90
CA ASP A 106 0.18 -11.62 -8.25
C ASP A 106 -1.36 -11.57 -8.30
N ARG A 107 -2.02 -11.56 -7.15
CA ARG A 107 -3.46 -11.39 -6.98
C ARG A 107 -3.82 -10.03 -6.38
N GLY A 108 -2.87 -9.10 -6.29
CA GLY A 108 -3.09 -7.73 -5.84
C GLY A 108 -4.13 -6.99 -6.68
N ILE A 109 -4.88 -6.11 -6.03
CA ILE A 109 -5.99 -5.39 -6.68
C ILE A 109 -5.45 -4.38 -7.70
N ASP A 110 -4.38 -3.69 -7.38
CA ASP A 110 -3.70 -2.76 -8.29
C ASP A 110 -3.18 -3.47 -9.55
N LEU A 111 -2.55 -4.64 -9.42
CA LEU A 111 -2.12 -5.44 -10.57
C LEU A 111 -3.30 -5.91 -11.43
N TYR A 112 -4.42 -6.29 -10.82
CA TYR A 112 -5.64 -6.61 -11.55
C TYR A 112 -6.08 -5.47 -12.45
N PHE A 113 -6.14 -4.24 -11.94
CA PHE A 113 -6.52 -3.08 -12.75
C PHE A 113 -5.51 -2.77 -13.86
N MET A 114 -4.20 -2.94 -13.61
CA MET A 114 -3.19 -2.79 -14.65
C MET A 114 -3.39 -3.79 -15.80
N GLN A 115 -3.66 -5.06 -15.47
CA GLN A 115 -3.94 -6.11 -16.45
C GLN A 115 -5.23 -5.79 -17.24
N GLN A 116 -6.28 -5.32 -16.58
CA GLN A 116 -7.52 -4.91 -17.24
C GLN A 116 -7.32 -3.69 -18.16
N ALA A 117 -6.54 -2.71 -17.71
CA ALA A 117 -6.22 -1.54 -18.54
C ALA A 117 -5.43 -1.96 -19.80
N GLU A 118 -4.48 -2.87 -19.67
CA GLU A 118 -3.72 -3.42 -20.80
C GLU A 118 -4.64 -4.13 -21.80
N GLN A 119 -5.54 -5.00 -21.31
CA GLN A 119 -6.51 -5.69 -22.17
C GLN A 119 -7.43 -4.73 -22.93
N HIS A 120 -7.74 -3.58 -22.35
CA HIS A 120 -8.55 -2.53 -22.96
C HIS A 120 -7.72 -1.48 -23.70
N GLN A 121 -6.42 -1.67 -23.83
CA GLN A 121 -5.49 -0.73 -24.47
C GLN A 121 -5.57 0.70 -23.90
N LEU A 122 -5.84 0.81 -22.60
CA LEU A 122 -5.84 2.08 -21.89
C LEU A 122 -4.44 2.45 -21.43
N PRO A 123 -4.04 3.72 -21.51
CA PRO A 123 -2.76 4.15 -20.97
C PRO A 123 -2.71 3.96 -19.46
N ILE A 124 -1.54 3.56 -18.97
CA ILE A 124 -1.25 3.45 -17.53
C ILE A 124 -0.21 4.51 -17.18
N LEU A 125 -0.57 5.35 -16.22
CA LEU A 125 0.27 6.43 -15.71
C LEU A 125 0.71 6.10 -14.29
N SER A 126 1.99 6.28 -14.03
CA SER A 126 2.60 6.02 -12.71
C SER A 126 2.84 7.33 -11.97
N LEU A 127 2.37 7.41 -10.72
CA LEU A 127 2.65 8.53 -9.83
C LEU A 127 4.10 8.52 -9.34
N GLU A 128 4.67 7.34 -9.21
CA GLU A 128 6.05 7.10 -8.74
C GLU A 128 6.73 6.04 -9.61
N THR A 129 8.02 5.90 -9.45
CA THR A 129 8.77 4.76 -9.98
C THR A 129 8.96 3.70 -8.91
N LEU A 130 9.18 2.45 -9.29
CA LEU A 130 9.51 1.39 -8.33
C LEU A 130 10.85 1.69 -7.64
N GLN A 131 11.82 2.26 -8.35
CA GLN A 131 13.09 2.69 -7.76
C GLN A 131 12.88 3.72 -6.67
N PHE A 132 11.97 4.71 -6.88
CA PHE A 132 11.61 5.67 -5.84
C PHE A 132 11.07 4.98 -4.59
N GLN A 133 10.18 3.98 -4.73
CA GLN A 133 9.62 3.26 -3.58
C GLN A 133 10.67 2.45 -2.82
N VAL A 134 11.59 1.80 -3.53
CA VAL A 134 12.72 1.09 -2.92
C VAL A 134 13.63 2.06 -2.17
N ASP A 135 14.00 3.16 -2.81
CA ASP A 135 14.86 4.19 -2.21
C ASP A 135 14.19 4.83 -0.98
N LEU A 136 12.88 5.08 -1.04
CA LEU A 136 12.11 5.60 0.09
C LEU A 136 12.25 4.70 1.32
N LEU A 137 12.02 3.39 1.16
CA LEU A 137 12.14 2.42 2.24
C LEU A 137 13.57 2.34 2.79
N ALA A 138 14.56 2.34 1.90
CA ALA A 138 15.98 2.24 2.28
C ALA A 138 16.47 3.49 3.03
N HIS A 139 15.88 4.66 2.78
CA HIS A 139 16.25 5.92 3.42
C HIS A 139 15.36 6.31 4.61
N LEU A 140 14.46 5.44 5.03
CA LEU A 140 13.74 5.63 6.30
C LEU A 140 14.72 5.72 7.48
N PRO A 141 14.37 6.43 8.58
CA PRO A 141 15.21 6.53 9.76
C PRO A 141 15.70 5.16 10.24
N ASN A 142 16.99 5.04 10.51
CA ASN A 142 17.65 3.77 10.88
C ASN A 142 17.32 2.62 9.92
N SER A 143 17.26 2.89 8.62
CA SER A 143 16.94 1.92 7.57
C SER A 143 15.60 1.22 7.77
N GLY A 144 14.61 1.90 8.37
CA GLY A 144 13.28 1.34 8.59
C GLY A 144 13.15 0.50 9.86
N GLN A 145 14.00 0.72 10.87
CA GLN A 145 13.94 0.02 12.15
C GLN A 145 12.53 0.04 12.76
N GLU A 146 11.84 1.17 12.72
CA GLU A 146 10.48 1.31 13.27
C GLU A 146 9.49 0.33 12.63
N LEU A 147 9.57 0.11 11.30
CA LEU A 147 8.72 -0.86 10.61
C LEU A 147 8.95 -2.29 11.13
N LEU A 148 10.22 -2.67 11.31
CA LEU A 148 10.57 -4.00 11.77
C LEU A 148 10.19 -4.22 13.24
N VAL A 149 10.47 -3.25 14.10
CA VAL A 149 10.13 -3.32 15.54
C VAL A 149 8.62 -3.39 15.71
N SER A 150 7.85 -2.57 15.01
CA SER A 150 6.38 -2.61 15.07
C SER A 150 5.84 -3.98 14.63
N LEU A 151 6.41 -4.58 13.59
CA LEU A 151 6.02 -5.91 13.13
C LEU A 151 6.34 -6.99 14.16
N ILE A 152 7.51 -6.92 14.80
CA ILE A 152 7.93 -7.85 15.86
C ILE A 152 7.00 -7.74 17.07
N ASP A 153 6.72 -6.53 17.53
CA ASP A 153 5.92 -6.27 18.72
C ASP A 153 4.46 -6.73 18.55
N GLU A 154 3.91 -6.58 17.35
CA GLU A 154 2.52 -6.95 17.04
C GLU A 154 2.38 -8.35 16.44
N TRP A 155 3.46 -9.13 16.35
CA TRP A 155 3.46 -10.37 15.58
C TRP A 155 2.39 -11.37 16.00
N GLU A 156 2.15 -11.55 17.30
CA GLU A 156 1.15 -12.49 17.81
C GLU A 156 -0.28 -12.15 17.36
N ASN A 157 -0.57 -10.85 17.18
CA ASN A 157 -1.86 -10.34 16.75
C ASN A 157 -1.93 -10.04 15.26
N ASN A 158 -0.81 -10.08 14.56
CA ASN A 158 -0.69 -9.54 13.20
C ASN A 158 -1.60 -10.27 12.19
N THR A 159 -1.80 -11.57 12.33
CA THR A 159 -2.73 -12.33 11.48
C THR A 159 -4.17 -11.83 11.65
N GLN A 160 -4.63 -11.66 12.88
CA GLN A 160 -5.98 -11.16 13.18
C GLN A 160 -6.16 -9.72 12.72
N LEU A 161 -5.16 -8.87 12.92
CA LEU A 161 -5.17 -7.48 12.45
C LEU A 161 -5.24 -7.41 10.92
N THR A 162 -4.49 -8.26 10.23
CA THR A 162 -4.50 -8.34 8.77
C THR A 162 -5.86 -8.84 8.25
N GLU A 163 -6.44 -9.86 8.85
CA GLU A 163 -7.78 -10.35 8.49
C GLU A 163 -8.85 -9.27 8.69
N CYS A 164 -8.79 -8.54 9.80
CA CYS A 164 -9.71 -7.44 10.08
C CYS A 164 -9.52 -6.27 9.09
N MET A 165 -8.29 -5.95 8.71
CA MET A 165 -8.02 -4.96 7.67
C MET A 165 -8.67 -5.35 6.34
N ILE A 166 -8.52 -6.58 5.92
CA ILE A 166 -9.08 -7.07 4.66
C ILE A 166 -10.62 -7.11 4.71
N GLU A 167 -11.20 -7.55 5.82
CA GLU A 167 -12.66 -7.49 6.00
C GLU A 167 -13.18 -6.06 5.95
N SER A 168 -12.53 -5.15 6.65
CA SER A 168 -12.88 -3.73 6.67
C SER A 168 -12.79 -3.11 5.25
N TRP A 169 -11.76 -3.47 4.50
CA TRP A 169 -11.62 -3.06 3.10
C TRP A 169 -12.77 -3.60 2.23
N LYS A 170 -13.09 -4.89 2.33
CA LYS A 170 -14.20 -5.53 1.59
C LYS A 170 -15.55 -4.87 1.88
N LYS A 171 -15.77 -4.45 3.11
CA LYS A 171 -16.98 -3.77 3.58
C LYS A 171 -17.00 -2.28 3.24
N GLY A 172 -15.87 -1.71 2.84
CA GLY A 172 -15.72 -0.26 2.70
C GLY A 172 -15.86 0.48 4.05
N ASP A 173 -15.48 -0.19 5.14
CA ASP A 173 -15.54 0.35 6.51
C ASP A 173 -14.35 1.28 6.78
N GLU A 174 -14.46 2.49 6.26
CA GLU A 174 -13.43 3.54 6.42
C GLU A 174 -13.15 3.86 7.88
N LYS A 175 -14.21 3.88 8.71
CA LYS A 175 -14.07 4.17 10.14
C LYS A 175 -13.18 3.15 10.85
N ASN A 176 -13.39 1.86 10.56
CA ASN A 176 -12.58 0.80 11.16
C ASN A 176 -11.13 0.82 10.63
N LEU A 177 -10.93 1.09 9.33
CA LEU A 177 -9.60 1.26 8.74
C LEU A 177 -8.86 2.47 9.33
N LEU A 178 -9.57 3.58 9.57
CA LEU A 178 -9.00 4.77 10.21
C LEU A 178 -8.58 4.48 11.66
N GLN A 179 -9.37 3.70 12.38
CA GLN A 179 -9.04 3.25 13.74
C GLN A 179 -7.75 2.40 13.74
N MET A 180 -7.61 1.48 12.79
CA MET A 180 -6.37 0.71 12.59
C MET A 180 -5.17 1.66 12.39
N LEU A 181 -5.29 2.62 11.51
CA LEU A 181 -4.21 3.58 11.23
C LEU A 181 -3.84 4.40 12.48
N THR A 182 -4.81 4.77 13.29
CA THR A 182 -4.59 5.51 14.55
C THR A 182 -3.90 4.64 15.63
N LEU A 183 -4.23 3.35 15.67
CA LEU A 183 -3.64 2.41 16.63
C LEU A 183 -2.26 1.90 16.20
N THR A 184 -1.90 2.00 14.93
CA THR A 184 -0.54 1.81 14.48
C THR A 184 0.27 2.99 15.01
N ASP A 185 1.00 2.80 16.09
CA ASP A 185 1.76 3.86 16.79
C ASP A 185 2.99 4.29 15.94
N MET A 186 2.67 4.78 14.73
CA MET A 186 3.65 5.23 13.74
C MET A 186 4.16 6.61 14.15
N SER A 187 5.48 6.81 14.17
CA SER A 187 6.04 8.13 14.40
C SER A 187 5.55 9.14 13.34
N ALA A 188 5.48 10.41 13.73
CA ALA A 188 5.08 11.47 12.80
C ALA A 188 6.00 11.54 11.57
N GLU A 189 7.29 11.25 11.74
CA GLU A 189 8.27 11.22 10.65
C GLU A 189 7.99 10.06 9.67
N LEU A 190 7.76 8.87 10.18
CA LEU A 190 7.43 7.71 9.34
C LEU A 190 6.11 7.92 8.60
N GLU A 191 5.08 8.40 9.27
CA GLU A 191 3.79 8.72 8.64
C GLU A 191 3.95 9.78 7.53
N ALA A 192 4.74 10.83 7.80
CA ALA A 192 5.01 11.87 6.80
C ALA A 192 5.65 11.28 5.54
N GLN A 193 6.70 10.48 5.69
CA GLN A 193 7.43 9.90 4.55
C GLN A 193 6.62 8.84 3.81
N MET A 194 5.90 7.99 4.53
CA MET A 194 5.15 6.88 3.92
C MET A 194 3.83 7.31 3.30
N LEU A 195 3.17 8.34 3.83
CA LEU A 195 1.83 8.75 3.43
C LEU A 195 1.74 10.22 3.01
N THR A 196 1.99 11.16 3.92
CA THR A 196 1.63 12.56 3.75
C THR A 196 2.39 13.23 2.61
N GLU A 197 3.70 13.09 2.54
CA GLU A 197 4.55 13.68 1.49
C GLU A 197 4.23 13.08 0.12
N ARG A 198 3.97 11.80 0.05
CA ARG A 198 3.55 11.12 -1.17
C ARG A 198 2.17 11.63 -1.63
N ASN A 199 1.21 11.75 -0.72
CA ASN A 199 -0.11 12.30 -1.03
C ASN A 199 -0.03 13.73 -1.57
N GLN A 200 0.87 14.56 -1.03
CA GLN A 200 1.11 15.91 -1.53
C GLN A 200 1.64 15.91 -2.96
N ASP A 201 2.69 15.13 -3.23
CA ASP A 201 3.25 14.98 -4.58
C ASP A 201 2.22 14.44 -5.57
N TRP A 202 1.43 13.46 -5.19
CA TRP A 202 0.41 12.90 -6.04
C TRP A 202 -0.73 13.89 -6.32
N ALA A 203 -1.15 14.67 -5.33
CA ALA A 203 -2.14 15.71 -5.53
C ALA A 203 -1.66 16.79 -6.51
N GLU A 204 -0.39 17.17 -6.47
CA GLU A 204 0.21 18.07 -7.47
C GLU A 204 0.18 17.45 -8.87
N LYS A 205 0.63 16.20 -9.02
CA LYS A 205 0.62 15.50 -10.31
C LYS A 205 -0.79 15.37 -10.88
N LEU A 206 -1.75 14.95 -10.08
CA LEU A 206 -3.14 14.74 -10.51
C LEU A 206 -3.87 16.03 -10.91
N THR A 207 -3.38 17.18 -10.48
CA THR A 207 -3.91 18.50 -10.91
C THR A 207 -3.16 19.10 -12.10
N HIS A 208 -2.03 18.51 -12.50
CA HIS A 208 -1.19 19.06 -13.55
C HIS A 208 -1.61 18.57 -14.94
N PRO A 209 -1.93 19.47 -15.89
CA PRO A 209 -2.45 19.08 -17.21
C PRO A 209 -1.50 18.20 -18.04
N GLN A 210 -0.18 18.32 -17.83
CA GLN A 210 0.79 17.49 -18.54
C GLN A 210 0.80 16.04 -18.05
N PHE A 211 0.44 15.80 -16.78
CA PHE A 211 0.35 14.45 -16.25
C PHE A 211 -0.94 13.73 -16.73
N LEU A 212 -2.04 14.46 -16.84
CA LEU A 212 -3.34 13.96 -17.31
C LEU A 212 -3.73 14.64 -18.63
N PRO A 213 -3.14 14.21 -19.76
CA PRO A 213 -3.26 14.95 -21.03
C PRO A 213 -4.64 14.87 -21.68
N GLN A 214 -5.41 13.82 -21.42
CA GLN A 214 -6.74 13.67 -22.05
C GLN A 214 -7.81 14.38 -21.21
N GLN A 215 -8.60 15.21 -21.87
CA GLN A 215 -9.73 15.91 -21.27
C GLN A 215 -11.07 15.28 -21.69
N GLY A 216 -12.11 15.50 -20.90
CA GLY A 216 -13.47 15.06 -21.24
C GLY A 216 -13.85 13.64 -20.81
N LYS A 217 -12.89 12.84 -20.32
CA LYS A 217 -13.14 11.56 -19.69
C LYS A 217 -12.44 11.50 -18.33
N PRO A 218 -13.00 10.77 -17.36
CA PRO A 218 -12.33 10.59 -16.08
C PRO A 218 -11.07 9.74 -16.20
N TYR A 219 -10.17 9.86 -15.22
CA TYR A 219 -9.11 8.90 -14.99
C TYR A 219 -9.49 8.04 -13.79
N LEU A 220 -9.28 6.71 -13.87
CA LEU A 220 -9.36 5.85 -12.71
C LEU A 220 -8.00 5.87 -11.98
N VAL A 221 -8.02 6.27 -10.73
CA VAL A 221 -6.83 6.38 -9.87
C VAL A 221 -6.90 5.27 -8.82
N VAL A 222 -5.98 4.31 -8.89
CA VAL A 222 -5.91 3.15 -7.98
C VAL A 222 -4.63 3.25 -7.17
N VAL A 223 -4.78 3.52 -5.90
CA VAL A 223 -3.68 3.67 -4.93
C VAL A 223 -4.00 2.90 -3.65
N GLY A 224 -2.99 2.61 -2.85
CA GLY A 224 -3.19 1.93 -1.56
C GLY A 224 -4.26 2.62 -0.71
N THR A 225 -5.12 1.84 -0.09
CA THR A 225 -6.29 2.34 0.65
C THR A 225 -5.92 3.35 1.73
N LEU A 226 -4.78 3.18 2.41
CA LEU A 226 -4.33 4.08 3.47
C LEU A 226 -4.04 5.51 2.98
N HIS A 227 -3.77 5.70 1.69
CA HIS A 227 -3.62 7.03 1.09
C HIS A 227 -4.93 7.79 0.95
N LEU A 228 -6.08 7.11 1.03
CA LEU A 228 -7.41 7.68 0.81
C LEU A 228 -8.19 7.96 2.10
N ILE A 229 -7.67 7.61 3.26
CA ILE A 229 -8.33 7.77 4.55
C ILE A 229 -7.58 8.74 5.46
N GLY A 230 -8.32 9.37 6.38
CA GLY A 230 -7.75 10.27 7.38
C GLY A 230 -7.63 11.72 6.91
N LYS A 231 -7.14 12.56 7.82
CA LYS A 231 -7.10 14.03 7.62
C LYS A 231 -6.10 14.49 6.57
N GLN A 232 -5.02 13.74 6.39
CA GLN A 232 -3.95 14.05 5.43
C GLN A 232 -3.98 13.11 4.23
N SER A 233 -5.18 12.63 3.90
CA SER A 233 -5.42 11.76 2.75
C SER A 233 -5.27 12.52 1.43
N LEU A 234 -5.03 11.76 0.36
CA LEU A 234 -5.05 12.29 -1.00
C LEU A 234 -6.39 12.98 -1.31
N LEU A 235 -7.51 12.44 -0.83
CA LEU A 235 -8.83 13.05 -1.01
C LEU A 235 -8.90 14.44 -0.37
N SER A 236 -8.44 14.57 0.88
CA SER A 236 -8.41 15.86 1.58
C SER A 236 -7.54 16.90 0.84
N MET A 237 -6.41 16.48 0.30
CA MET A 237 -5.53 17.37 -0.46
C MET A 237 -6.13 17.79 -1.81
N LEU A 238 -6.86 16.90 -2.48
CA LEU A 238 -7.59 17.23 -3.71
C LEU A 238 -8.74 18.22 -3.42
N GLU A 239 -9.46 18.08 -2.29
CA GLU A 239 -10.47 19.07 -1.86
C GLU A 239 -9.85 20.45 -1.66
N GLN A 240 -8.69 20.54 -1.02
CA GLN A 240 -7.96 21.80 -0.85
C GLN A 240 -7.54 22.43 -2.20
N LYS A 241 -7.39 21.63 -3.24
CA LYS A 241 -7.11 22.08 -4.62
C LYS A 241 -8.39 22.38 -5.42
N GLY A 242 -9.54 22.35 -4.79
CA GLY A 242 -10.82 22.75 -5.41
C GLY A 242 -11.64 21.62 -6.02
N PHE A 243 -11.28 20.37 -5.78
CA PHE A 243 -12.13 19.23 -6.19
C PHE A 243 -13.32 19.07 -5.25
N SER A 244 -14.45 18.70 -5.80
CA SER A 244 -15.61 18.24 -5.02
C SER A 244 -15.55 16.71 -4.93
N ILE A 245 -15.62 16.17 -3.71
CA ILE A 245 -15.54 14.73 -3.48
C ILE A 245 -16.95 14.15 -3.29
N GLN A 246 -17.24 13.08 -4.02
CA GLN A 246 -18.47 12.31 -3.89
C GLN A 246 -18.15 10.85 -3.63
N LYS A 247 -18.66 10.30 -2.53
CA LYS A 247 -18.52 8.87 -2.23
C LYS A 247 -19.51 8.06 -3.07
N LEU A 248 -19.01 7.08 -3.82
CA LEU A 248 -19.82 6.25 -4.72
C LEU A 248 -20.21 4.91 -4.12
N ASN A 249 -19.49 4.41 -3.12
CA ASN A 249 -19.79 3.14 -2.47
C ASN A 249 -20.63 3.34 -1.20
N GLN A 250 -21.39 2.31 -0.86
CA GLN A 250 -22.04 2.18 0.43
C GLN A 250 -21.11 1.43 1.38
N SER A 251 -20.88 2.01 2.55
CA SER A 251 -20.09 1.36 3.59
C SER A 251 -20.97 0.43 4.41
N GLN A 252 -20.43 -0.74 4.75
CA GLN A 252 -20.99 -1.68 5.72
C GLN A 252 -20.01 -1.79 6.89
N THR A 253 -20.53 -2.05 8.08
CA THR A 253 -19.69 -2.23 9.27
C THR A 253 -19.03 -3.61 9.22
N ALA A 254 -17.71 -3.68 9.45
CA ALA A 254 -17.01 -4.93 9.64
C ALA A 254 -17.42 -5.60 10.95
N SER A 255 -17.35 -6.92 11.01
CA SER A 255 -17.66 -7.68 12.22
C SER A 255 -16.50 -7.75 13.21
N CYS A 256 -15.32 -7.34 12.80
CA CYS A 256 -14.11 -7.31 13.60
C CYS A 256 -13.79 -5.88 14.09
N SER A 257 -12.90 -5.81 15.08
CA SER A 257 -12.39 -4.55 15.65
C SER A 257 -10.88 -4.65 15.84
N PHE A 258 -10.19 -3.51 15.80
CA PHE A 258 -8.77 -3.39 16.12
C PHE A 258 -8.51 -3.08 17.61
N LEU A 259 -9.56 -2.93 18.43
CA LEU A 259 -9.51 -2.68 19.88
C LEU A 259 -9.69 -3.96 20.67
#